data_f42c0fe3b464526d21e810f8ce9ccc44
#
_entry.id   f42c0fe3b464526d21e810f8ce9ccc44
#
_cell.length_a   1.000
_cell.length_b   1.000
_cell.length_c   1.000
_cell.angle_alpha   90.00
_cell.angle_beta   90.00
_cell.angle_gamma   90.00
#
_symmetry.space_group_name_H-M   'P 1'
#
loop_
_entity.id
_entity.type
_entity.pdbx_description
1 polymer ?
#
loop_
_entity_poly.entity_id
_entity_poly.type
_entity_poly.pdbx_seq_one_letter_code
_entity_poly.pdbx_strand_id
1 'polypeptide(L)'
;MEQAKLSLRDKPSARWGALALLSLTMFFAYMFVDVLSPVKTLVETELGWDSTIFGLYGGSEFFLNVFIGFLILAGIILDKMGVRFTALLSGSFMVIGALIKVYALSATFRNGGPGYDAINSFSSSIHGITGWNLPPTALCACLGFMLFGCGTEMAGVTVSRAIVKWFKGRSMALAMGIEMAVARLGVAGALWISPWLSKKFETVQAPVIFCALLLCIGLMLYIVYFFMDKALDKDIEGEEEEEAEEPFKFSDLGKVFGTGVFWIVAILCALYYSAIFPFQKFATEMLQYKVGFDNEFASRIFSVFPFGAALVTPLLGYYLDRKGKGATMLIVGSILMIVCHLTFALYPFVYDSLGSAIVAMTAIVILGISFSLVPATLWPAVPKLIDNKVLGSAYSAIFWIQNIGLMTVPIIVGSVLDSSNKGIPEGQPKDYTMAMLVFASFGVIALLMSLLLKAIDKKKQYGLELPNVK
;
A
#
# COMPACT_ATOMS: atom_id res chain seq x y z
N MET A 1 37.03 -0.31 35.54
CA MET A 1 35.72 -0.55 34.91
C MET A 1 35.31 0.76 34.25
N GLU A 2 35.55 0.90 32.94
CA GLU A 2 34.98 2.00 32.16
C GLU A 2 33.49 1.87 32.22
N GLN A 3 32.80 2.88 32.76
CA GLN A 3 31.36 2.95 32.68
C GLN A 3 31.01 2.97 31.20
N ALA A 4 30.42 1.91 30.69
CA ALA A 4 29.93 1.84 29.32
C ALA A 4 29.03 3.07 29.08
N LYS A 5 29.45 3.95 28.20
CA LYS A 5 28.73 5.19 27.85
C LYS A 5 27.39 4.80 27.24
N LEU A 6 26.29 5.02 27.98
CA LEU A 6 24.95 4.73 27.53
C LEU A 6 24.68 5.51 26.22
N SER A 7 24.48 4.79 25.12
CA SER A 7 24.15 5.39 23.84
C SER A 7 22.70 5.93 23.83
N LEU A 8 22.38 6.82 22.90
CA LEU A 8 21.02 7.35 22.75
C LEU A 8 19.96 6.23 22.56
N ARG A 9 20.29 5.13 21.86
CA ARG A 9 19.37 4.00 21.68
C ARG A 9 19.09 3.25 23.00
N ASP A 10 19.94 3.41 24.02
CA ASP A 10 19.74 2.82 25.34
C ASP A 10 18.69 3.56 26.16
N LYS A 11 18.45 4.84 25.84
CA LYS A 11 17.43 5.66 26.47
C LYS A 11 16.05 5.39 25.86
N PRO A 12 15.07 4.85 26.62
CA PRO A 12 13.75 4.55 26.10
C PRO A 12 13.08 5.75 25.43
N SER A 13 13.17 6.93 26.03
CA SER A 13 12.56 8.17 25.49
C SER A 13 13.09 8.55 24.11
N ALA A 14 14.40 8.41 23.87
CA ALA A 14 15.01 8.73 22.58
C ALA A 14 14.61 7.68 21.53
N ARG A 15 14.67 6.39 21.85
CA ARG A 15 14.33 5.29 20.97
C ARG A 15 12.87 5.32 20.53
N TRP A 16 11.94 5.43 21.48
CA TRP A 16 10.51 5.52 21.18
C TRP A 16 10.14 6.85 20.53
N GLY A 17 10.86 7.94 20.85
CA GLY A 17 10.74 9.22 20.17
C GLY A 17 11.12 9.12 18.68
N ALA A 18 12.24 8.48 18.36
CA ALA A 18 12.64 8.23 16.97
C ALA A 18 11.59 7.42 16.21
N LEU A 19 11.05 6.35 16.83
CA LEU A 19 9.96 5.56 16.25
C LEU A 19 8.71 6.42 16.00
N ALA A 20 8.33 7.25 16.94
CA ALA A 20 7.15 8.12 16.82
C ALA A 20 7.28 9.09 15.62
N LEU A 21 8.47 9.71 15.44
CA LEU A 21 8.72 10.60 14.30
C LEU A 21 8.60 9.87 12.96
N LEU A 22 9.20 8.67 12.86
CA LEU A 22 9.16 7.85 11.66
C LEU A 22 7.74 7.36 11.38
N SER A 23 7.06 6.77 12.37
CA SER A 23 5.72 6.22 12.22
C SER A 23 4.68 7.29 11.90
N LEU A 24 4.79 8.49 12.48
CA LEU A 24 3.86 9.59 12.19
C LEU A 24 4.02 10.10 10.76
N THR A 25 5.25 10.14 10.23
CA THR A 25 5.46 10.48 8.82
C THR A 25 4.85 9.42 7.89
N MET A 26 4.99 8.14 8.22
CA MET A 26 4.34 7.06 7.47
C MET A 26 2.80 7.12 7.55
N PHE A 27 2.24 7.48 8.71
CA PHE A 27 0.81 7.75 8.85
C PHE A 27 0.33 8.82 7.85
N PHE A 28 1.04 9.94 7.74
CA PHE A 28 0.70 11.01 6.79
C PHE A 28 0.87 10.56 5.33
N ALA A 29 1.89 9.75 5.03
CA ALA A 29 2.10 9.18 3.71
C ALA A 29 0.94 8.27 3.29
N TYR A 30 0.56 7.32 4.13
CA TYR A 30 -0.57 6.41 3.86
C TYR A 30 -1.92 7.12 3.83
N MET A 31 -2.08 8.20 4.59
CA MET A 31 -3.25 9.06 4.48
C MET A 31 -3.34 9.73 3.11
N PHE A 32 -2.20 10.20 2.56
CA PHE A 32 -2.15 10.82 1.23
C PHE A 32 -2.34 9.81 0.08
N VAL A 33 -1.88 8.57 0.22
CA VAL A 33 -2.07 7.48 -0.75
C VAL A 33 -3.54 7.31 -1.12
N ASP A 34 -4.42 7.32 -0.11
CA ASP A 34 -5.83 7.01 -0.28
C ASP A 34 -6.77 8.22 -0.18
N VAL A 35 -6.22 9.44 -0.20
CA VAL A 35 -6.98 10.68 0.01
C VAL A 35 -8.15 10.89 -0.97
N LEU A 36 -8.03 10.44 -2.22
CA LEU A 36 -9.10 10.54 -3.24
C LEU A 36 -10.01 9.31 -3.29
N SER A 37 -9.60 8.17 -2.74
CA SER A 37 -10.37 6.93 -2.79
C SER A 37 -11.78 7.07 -2.20
N PRO A 38 -11.98 7.69 -1.02
CA PRO A 38 -13.31 7.85 -0.44
C PRO A 38 -14.20 8.91 -1.13
N VAL A 39 -13.64 9.70 -2.03
CA VAL A 39 -14.38 10.78 -2.73
C VAL A 39 -14.40 10.56 -4.25
N LYS A 40 -14.22 9.32 -4.72
CA LYS A 40 -14.15 8.97 -6.14
C LYS A 40 -15.35 9.51 -6.94
N THR A 41 -16.56 9.40 -6.42
CA THR A 41 -17.78 9.94 -7.07
C THR A 41 -17.66 11.45 -7.31
N LEU A 42 -17.09 12.19 -6.35
CA LEU A 42 -16.89 13.64 -6.52
C LEU A 42 -15.72 13.92 -7.50
N VAL A 43 -14.69 13.08 -7.51
CA VAL A 43 -13.61 13.17 -8.52
C VAL A 43 -14.17 13.02 -9.93
N GLU A 44 -15.09 12.07 -10.13
CA GLU A 44 -15.74 11.85 -11.41
C GLU A 44 -16.57 13.07 -11.83
N THR A 45 -17.42 13.60 -10.93
CA THR A 45 -18.31 14.72 -11.24
C THR A 45 -17.60 16.08 -11.32
N GLU A 46 -16.56 16.34 -10.51
CA GLU A 46 -15.84 17.63 -10.51
C GLU A 46 -14.75 17.69 -11.59
N LEU A 47 -14.05 16.58 -11.86
CA LEU A 47 -12.86 16.54 -12.71
C LEU A 47 -13.08 15.79 -14.03
N GLY A 48 -14.21 15.09 -14.20
CA GLY A 48 -14.49 14.26 -15.38
C GLY A 48 -13.57 13.03 -15.47
N TRP A 49 -13.08 12.51 -14.34
CA TRP A 49 -12.28 11.32 -14.35
C TRP A 49 -13.18 10.08 -14.26
N ASP A 50 -13.35 9.38 -15.37
CA ASP A 50 -14.03 8.09 -15.36
C ASP A 50 -13.30 7.04 -14.51
N SER A 51 -13.87 5.86 -14.39
CA SER A 51 -13.29 4.83 -13.53
C SER A 51 -11.94 4.30 -14.06
N THR A 52 -11.75 4.30 -15.39
CA THR A 52 -10.47 3.93 -16.02
C THR A 52 -9.37 4.94 -15.69
N ILE A 53 -9.66 6.22 -15.82
CA ILE A 53 -8.73 7.32 -15.48
C ILE A 53 -8.41 7.30 -13.99
N PHE A 54 -9.42 7.09 -13.14
CA PHE A 54 -9.21 6.96 -11.70
C PHE A 54 -8.34 5.73 -11.37
N GLY A 55 -8.54 4.62 -12.05
CA GLY A 55 -7.69 3.44 -11.96
C GLY A 55 -6.25 3.70 -12.41
N LEU A 56 -6.05 4.42 -13.52
CA LEU A 56 -4.74 4.85 -14.01
C LEU A 56 -4.04 5.75 -12.98
N TYR A 57 -4.76 6.72 -12.43
CA TYR A 57 -4.25 7.54 -11.34
C TYR A 57 -3.82 6.68 -10.14
N GLY A 58 -4.67 5.76 -9.68
CA GLY A 58 -4.35 4.87 -8.55
C GLY A 58 -3.15 3.96 -8.80
N GLY A 59 -2.98 3.48 -10.04
CA GLY A 59 -1.83 2.65 -10.45
C GLY A 59 -0.55 3.45 -10.67
N SER A 60 -0.64 4.76 -10.95
CA SER A 60 0.52 5.60 -11.27
C SER A 60 1.55 5.70 -10.14
N GLU A 61 1.13 5.51 -8.89
CA GLU A 61 2.01 5.42 -7.72
C GLU A 61 3.15 4.42 -7.91
N PHE A 62 2.87 3.30 -8.58
CA PHE A 62 3.81 2.19 -8.76
C PHE A 62 4.57 2.22 -10.10
N PHE A 63 4.26 3.17 -10.97
CA PHE A 63 4.79 3.21 -12.34
C PHE A 63 6.32 3.19 -12.39
N LEU A 64 6.98 4.06 -11.63
CA LEU A 64 8.44 4.13 -11.62
C LEU A 64 9.08 2.91 -10.93
N ASN A 65 8.39 2.31 -9.95
CA ASN A 65 8.84 1.06 -9.34
C ASN A 65 8.84 -0.10 -10.35
N VAL A 66 7.83 -0.16 -11.21
CA VAL A 66 7.70 -1.21 -12.22
C VAL A 66 8.68 -1.01 -13.38
N PHE A 67 8.73 0.18 -13.98
CA PHE A 67 9.48 0.39 -15.22
C PHE A 67 10.97 0.68 -15.03
N ILE A 68 11.36 1.31 -13.93
CA ILE A 68 12.79 1.61 -13.67
C ILE A 68 13.35 0.87 -12.45
N GLY A 69 12.54 0.05 -11.78
CA GLY A 69 12.98 -0.68 -10.59
C GLY A 69 13.35 0.25 -9.43
N PHE A 70 12.60 1.33 -9.22
CA PHE A 70 12.97 2.39 -8.27
C PHE A 70 13.17 1.88 -6.85
N LEU A 71 12.46 0.83 -6.41
CA LEU A 71 12.66 0.22 -5.09
C LEU A 71 14.09 -0.33 -4.92
N ILE A 72 14.67 -0.89 -5.98
CA ILE A 72 16.08 -1.36 -5.98
C ILE A 72 17.03 -0.17 -5.87
N LEU A 73 16.75 0.90 -6.64
CA LEU A 73 17.54 2.14 -6.56
C LEU A 73 17.46 2.77 -5.16
N ALA A 74 16.30 2.74 -4.53
CA ALA A 74 16.09 3.21 -3.16
C ALA A 74 16.96 2.44 -2.15
N GLY A 75 17.05 1.11 -2.29
CA GLY A 75 17.95 0.28 -1.49
C GLY A 75 19.43 0.65 -1.69
N ILE A 76 19.86 0.84 -2.93
CA ILE A 76 21.24 1.26 -3.25
C ILE A 76 21.55 2.66 -2.67
N ILE A 77 20.61 3.60 -2.76
CA ILE A 77 20.74 4.94 -2.16
C ILE A 77 20.88 4.82 -0.64
N LEU A 78 20.03 4.01 -0.01
CA LEU A 78 20.05 3.76 1.43
C LEU A 78 21.40 3.18 1.90
N ASP A 79 21.94 2.20 1.19
CA ASP A 79 23.21 1.57 1.53
C ASP A 79 24.41 2.54 1.37
N LYS A 80 24.38 3.40 0.34
CA LYS A 80 25.47 4.34 0.07
C LYS A 80 25.40 5.63 0.90
N MET A 81 24.21 6.14 1.16
CA MET A 81 24.02 7.48 1.74
C MET A 81 23.49 7.43 3.19
N GLY A 82 23.08 6.24 3.64
CA GLY A 82 22.60 5.99 4.99
C GLY A 82 21.18 6.48 5.25
N VAL A 83 20.65 6.06 6.40
CA VAL A 83 19.25 6.24 6.81
C VAL A 83 18.82 7.72 6.83
N ARG A 84 19.66 8.61 7.35
CA ARG A 84 19.34 10.05 7.52
C ARG A 84 19.05 10.75 6.19
N PHE A 85 19.98 10.60 5.25
CA PHE A 85 19.85 11.24 3.95
C PHE A 85 18.66 10.68 3.18
N THR A 86 18.51 9.35 3.21
CA THR A 86 17.44 8.65 2.48
C THR A 86 16.07 9.02 3.05
N ALA A 87 15.92 9.20 4.38
CA ALA A 87 14.71 9.70 4.99
C ALA A 87 14.34 11.11 4.51
N LEU A 88 15.29 12.04 4.46
CA LEU A 88 15.04 13.39 3.95
C LEU A 88 14.68 13.39 2.47
N LEU A 89 15.37 12.60 1.67
CA LEU A 89 15.13 12.49 0.23
C LEU A 89 13.73 11.91 -0.03
N SER A 90 13.36 10.85 0.68
CA SER A 90 12.04 10.24 0.58
C SER A 90 10.92 11.22 0.96
N GLY A 91 11.07 11.91 2.09
CA GLY A 91 10.15 12.96 2.52
C GLY A 91 10.02 14.10 1.51
N SER A 92 11.13 14.50 0.90
CA SER A 92 11.13 15.53 -0.15
C SER A 92 10.37 15.08 -1.40
N PHE A 93 10.56 13.84 -1.85
CA PHE A 93 9.81 13.28 -2.98
C PHE A 93 8.32 13.20 -2.69
N MET A 94 7.94 12.78 -1.47
CA MET A 94 6.53 12.76 -1.06
C MET A 94 5.92 14.16 -1.08
N VAL A 95 6.59 15.16 -0.52
CA VAL A 95 6.08 16.55 -0.47
C VAL A 95 5.98 17.15 -1.87
N ILE A 96 7.03 17.04 -2.70
CA ILE A 96 7.01 17.59 -4.06
C ILE A 96 5.91 16.91 -4.89
N GLY A 97 5.79 15.59 -4.84
CA GLY A 97 4.73 14.85 -5.51
C GLY A 97 3.33 15.26 -5.06
N ALA A 98 3.15 15.47 -3.75
CA ALA A 98 1.91 15.96 -3.18
C ALA A 98 1.56 17.39 -3.66
N LEU A 99 2.53 18.30 -3.70
CA LEU A 99 2.32 19.67 -4.18
C LEU A 99 1.97 19.70 -5.67
N ILE A 100 2.60 18.85 -6.49
CA ILE A 100 2.23 18.70 -7.92
C ILE A 100 0.76 18.25 -8.03
N LYS A 101 0.34 17.28 -7.22
CA LYS A 101 -1.06 16.82 -7.21
C LYS A 101 -2.03 17.89 -6.73
N VAL A 102 -1.69 18.66 -5.67
CA VAL A 102 -2.48 19.81 -5.22
C VAL A 102 -2.65 20.83 -6.36
N TYR A 103 -1.57 21.12 -7.08
CA TYR A 103 -1.59 22.04 -8.21
C TYR A 103 -2.42 21.50 -9.37
N ALA A 104 -2.29 20.23 -9.72
CA ALA A 104 -3.05 19.57 -10.78
C ALA A 104 -4.58 19.68 -10.60
N LEU A 105 -5.03 19.63 -9.33
CA LEU A 105 -6.46 19.72 -8.99
C LEU A 105 -6.95 21.18 -8.79
N SER A 106 -6.06 22.16 -8.83
CA SER A 106 -6.40 23.57 -8.59
C SER A 106 -7.19 24.19 -9.73
N ALA A 107 -8.03 25.15 -9.39
CA ALA A 107 -8.71 25.97 -10.39
C ALA A 107 -7.71 26.71 -11.30
N THR A 108 -6.56 27.13 -10.77
CA THR A 108 -5.51 27.77 -11.54
C THR A 108 -5.02 26.87 -12.68
N PHE A 109 -4.71 25.61 -12.40
CA PHE A 109 -4.27 24.67 -13.43
C PHE A 109 -5.41 24.37 -14.42
N ARG A 110 -6.61 24.12 -13.93
CA ARG A 110 -7.80 23.82 -14.78
C ARG A 110 -8.14 24.96 -15.76
N ASN A 111 -7.84 26.18 -15.39
CA ASN A 111 -8.09 27.37 -16.22
C ASN A 111 -6.90 27.77 -17.13
N GLY A 112 -5.98 26.86 -17.41
CA GLY A 112 -4.84 27.12 -18.30
C GLY A 112 -3.65 27.78 -17.62
N GLY A 113 -3.43 27.51 -16.31
CA GLY A 113 -2.29 28.01 -15.56
C GLY A 113 -0.94 27.44 -16.05
N PRO A 114 0.19 27.86 -15.44
CA PRO A 114 1.52 27.49 -15.88
C PRO A 114 1.71 25.98 -16.09
N GLY A 115 2.24 25.58 -17.26
CA GLY A 115 2.46 24.18 -17.62
C GLY A 115 1.25 23.43 -18.17
N TYR A 116 0.04 24.03 -18.17
CA TYR A 116 -1.16 23.37 -18.70
C TYR A 116 -1.01 22.97 -20.16
N ASP A 117 -0.52 23.88 -21.03
CA ASP A 117 -0.39 23.63 -22.47
C ASP A 117 0.61 22.49 -22.75
N ALA A 118 1.70 22.41 -22.00
CA ALA A 118 2.66 21.33 -22.13
C ALA A 118 2.05 19.97 -21.72
N ILE A 119 1.33 19.92 -20.61
CA ILE A 119 0.65 18.72 -20.15
C ILE A 119 -0.49 18.33 -21.12
N ASN A 120 -1.25 19.30 -21.62
CA ASN A 120 -2.31 19.05 -22.59
C ASN A 120 -1.76 18.52 -23.94
N SER A 121 -0.64 19.06 -24.42
CA SER A 121 0.03 18.55 -25.62
C SER A 121 0.54 17.13 -25.41
N PHE A 122 1.06 16.82 -24.24
CA PHE A 122 1.50 15.46 -23.89
C PHE A 122 0.30 14.50 -23.77
N SER A 123 -0.81 14.94 -23.16
CA SER A 123 -2.05 14.19 -23.11
C SER A 123 -2.58 13.87 -24.51
N SER A 124 -2.57 14.85 -25.42
CA SER A 124 -2.98 14.67 -26.82
C SER A 124 -2.08 13.67 -27.56
N SER A 125 -0.77 13.67 -27.28
CA SER A 125 0.17 12.69 -27.83
C SER A 125 -0.12 11.27 -27.33
N ILE A 126 -0.43 11.10 -26.03
CA ILE A 126 -0.87 9.83 -25.47
C ILE A 126 -2.15 9.36 -26.14
N HIS A 127 -3.14 10.25 -26.31
CA HIS A 127 -4.38 9.92 -27.00
C HIS A 127 -4.12 9.42 -28.43
N GLY A 128 -3.24 10.09 -29.18
CA GLY A 128 -2.88 9.68 -30.53
C GLY A 128 -2.25 8.28 -30.62
N ILE A 129 -1.57 7.82 -29.57
CA ILE A 129 -0.89 6.52 -29.53
C ILE A 129 -1.81 5.43 -28.97
N THR A 130 -2.55 5.72 -27.89
CA THR A 130 -3.27 4.71 -27.09
C THR A 130 -4.78 4.74 -27.28
N GLY A 131 -5.32 5.83 -27.82
CA GLY A 131 -6.76 6.11 -27.89
C GLY A 131 -7.37 6.53 -26.54
N TRP A 132 -6.58 6.65 -25.47
CA TRP A 132 -7.07 7.06 -24.16
C TRP A 132 -7.24 8.57 -24.07
N ASN A 133 -8.42 9.01 -23.67
CA ASN A 133 -8.71 10.43 -23.45
C ASN A 133 -8.37 10.81 -22.01
N LEU A 134 -7.09 11.12 -21.76
CA LEU A 134 -6.58 11.41 -20.42
C LEU A 134 -6.66 12.93 -20.15
N PRO A 135 -7.52 13.42 -19.23
CA PRO A 135 -7.57 14.85 -18.91
C PRO A 135 -6.20 15.37 -18.42
N PRO A 136 -5.81 16.61 -18.79
CA PRO A 136 -4.56 17.22 -18.31
C PRO A 136 -4.42 17.20 -16.78
N THR A 137 -5.54 17.38 -16.05
CA THR A 137 -5.60 17.30 -14.59
C THR A 137 -5.19 15.91 -14.07
N ALA A 138 -5.70 14.85 -14.71
CA ALA A 138 -5.35 13.48 -14.36
C ALA A 138 -3.88 13.17 -14.67
N LEU A 139 -3.40 13.56 -15.85
CA LEU A 139 -2.01 13.34 -16.22
C LEU A 139 -1.03 14.06 -15.28
N CYS A 140 -1.30 15.32 -14.95
CA CYS A 140 -0.48 16.08 -14.00
C CYS A 140 -0.53 15.46 -12.59
N ALA A 141 -1.71 15.02 -12.14
CA ALA A 141 -1.87 14.33 -10.85
C ALA A 141 -1.12 12.98 -10.83
N CYS A 142 -1.14 12.21 -11.93
CA CYS A 142 -0.36 10.99 -12.08
C CYS A 142 1.14 11.25 -11.95
N LEU A 143 1.68 12.28 -12.61
CA LEU A 143 3.10 12.65 -12.50
C LEU A 143 3.49 12.97 -11.05
N GLY A 144 2.65 13.74 -10.35
CA GLY A 144 2.85 13.99 -8.92
C GLY A 144 2.79 12.73 -8.09
N PHE A 145 1.84 11.82 -8.39
CA PHE A 145 1.66 10.59 -7.64
C PHE A 145 2.77 9.56 -7.92
N MET A 146 3.34 9.52 -9.13
CA MET A 146 4.56 8.75 -9.44
C MET A 146 5.75 9.17 -8.58
N LEU A 147 5.98 10.48 -8.45
CA LEU A 147 7.07 10.99 -7.62
C LEU A 147 6.82 10.73 -6.14
N PHE A 148 5.57 10.92 -5.68
CA PHE A 148 5.15 10.57 -4.33
C PHE A 148 5.37 9.08 -4.05
N GLY A 149 5.01 8.19 -4.98
CA GLY A 149 5.22 6.75 -4.87
C GLY A 149 6.70 6.36 -4.71
N CYS A 150 7.61 7.02 -5.42
CA CYS A 150 9.05 6.88 -5.20
C CYS A 150 9.42 7.24 -3.76
N GLY A 151 8.84 8.32 -3.23
CA GLY A 151 9.07 8.75 -1.86
C GLY A 151 8.58 7.73 -0.84
N THR A 152 7.37 7.20 -0.98
CA THR A 152 6.79 6.22 -0.06
C THR A 152 7.54 4.89 -0.05
N GLU A 153 7.93 4.36 -1.20
CA GLU A 153 8.71 3.13 -1.30
C GLU A 153 10.10 3.28 -0.66
N MET A 154 10.76 4.40 -0.95
CA MET A 154 12.04 4.74 -0.30
C MET A 154 11.88 4.91 1.22
N ALA A 155 10.80 5.55 1.68
CA ALA A 155 10.51 5.71 3.10
C ALA A 155 10.32 4.35 3.78
N GLY A 156 9.58 3.42 3.16
CA GLY A 156 9.33 2.10 3.72
C GLY A 156 10.62 1.33 4.04
N VAL A 157 11.56 1.25 3.08
CA VAL A 157 12.84 0.56 3.32
C VAL A 157 13.72 1.32 4.32
N THR A 158 13.68 2.65 4.29
CA THR A 158 14.46 3.50 5.20
C THR A 158 13.98 3.40 6.64
N VAL A 159 12.68 3.44 6.88
CA VAL A 159 12.07 3.32 8.21
C VAL A 159 12.35 1.95 8.80
N SER A 160 12.24 0.89 8.00
CA SER A 160 12.58 -0.47 8.44
C SER A 160 14.05 -0.55 8.91
N ARG A 161 14.98 -0.01 8.13
CA ARG A 161 16.41 0.03 8.49
C ARG A 161 16.66 0.91 9.73
N ALA A 162 15.96 2.04 9.84
CA ALA A 162 16.02 2.91 11.01
C ALA A 162 15.59 2.19 12.29
N ILE A 163 14.49 1.43 12.24
CA ILE A 163 13.99 0.65 13.37
C ILE A 163 15.03 -0.39 13.79
N VAL A 164 15.62 -1.12 12.84
CA VAL A 164 16.70 -2.10 13.13
C VAL A 164 17.85 -1.41 13.87
N LYS A 165 18.31 -0.25 13.40
CA LYS A 165 19.41 0.52 14.00
C LYS A 165 19.09 0.98 15.43
N TRP A 166 17.91 1.57 15.66
CA TRP A 166 17.51 2.14 16.94
C TRP A 166 17.07 1.10 17.97
N PHE A 167 16.56 -0.06 17.53
CA PHE A 167 16.01 -1.11 18.38
C PHE A 167 16.89 -2.37 18.42
N LYS A 168 18.16 -2.30 17.99
CA LYS A 168 19.10 -3.42 18.02
C LYS A 168 19.13 -4.08 19.41
N GLY A 169 18.80 -5.36 19.45
CA GLY A 169 18.74 -6.15 20.70
C GLY A 169 17.58 -5.83 21.64
N ARG A 170 16.57 -5.01 21.23
CA ARG A 170 15.50 -4.53 22.11
C ARG A 170 14.19 -4.34 21.37
N SER A 171 13.19 -5.14 21.65
CA SER A 171 11.78 -4.94 21.20
C SER A 171 11.61 -4.55 19.72
N MET A 172 12.47 -4.98 18.83
CA MET A 172 12.47 -4.63 17.40
C MET A 172 11.16 -5.04 16.71
N ALA A 173 10.69 -6.27 16.97
CA ALA A 173 9.44 -6.75 16.40
C ALA A 173 8.22 -5.91 16.84
N LEU A 174 8.20 -5.47 18.11
CA LEU A 174 7.16 -4.58 18.61
C LEU A 174 7.21 -3.22 17.91
N ALA A 175 8.41 -2.65 17.71
CA ALA A 175 8.57 -1.36 17.03
C ALA A 175 8.12 -1.42 15.57
N MET A 176 8.48 -2.47 14.83
CA MET A 176 8.00 -2.70 13.46
C MET A 176 6.48 -2.90 13.41
N GLY A 177 5.93 -3.66 14.36
CA GLY A 177 4.48 -3.86 14.44
C GLY A 177 3.71 -2.58 14.71
N ILE A 178 4.22 -1.70 15.59
CA ILE A 178 3.61 -0.38 15.86
C ILE A 178 3.68 0.51 14.63
N GLU A 179 4.83 0.58 13.97
CA GLU A 179 4.99 1.36 12.74
C GLU A 179 3.97 0.95 11.68
N MET A 180 3.88 -0.34 11.38
CA MET A 180 2.92 -0.87 10.40
C MET A 180 1.46 -0.61 10.80
N ALA A 181 1.13 -0.71 12.08
CA ALA A 181 -0.21 -0.41 12.57
C ALA A 181 -0.54 1.09 12.39
N VAL A 182 0.38 1.98 12.75
CA VAL A 182 0.22 3.43 12.61
C VAL A 182 0.08 3.83 11.14
N ALA A 183 0.86 3.23 10.22
CA ALA A 183 0.71 3.45 8.79
C ALA A 183 -0.71 3.09 8.29
N ARG A 184 -1.26 1.95 8.70
CA ARG A 184 -2.64 1.53 8.35
C ARG A 184 -3.70 2.47 8.92
N LEU A 185 -3.47 3.03 10.10
CA LEU A 185 -4.35 4.06 10.66
C LEU A 185 -4.35 5.34 9.81
N GLY A 186 -3.29 5.61 9.05
CA GLY A 186 -3.27 6.69 8.06
C GLY A 186 -4.33 6.50 6.98
N VAL A 187 -4.47 5.29 6.45
CA VAL A 187 -5.56 4.95 5.50
C VAL A 187 -6.94 5.19 6.11
N ALA A 188 -7.14 4.73 7.35
CA ALA A 188 -8.39 4.99 8.06
C ALA A 188 -8.63 6.50 8.26
N GLY A 189 -7.57 7.27 8.52
CA GLY A 189 -7.62 8.72 8.60
C GLY A 189 -8.11 9.38 7.30
N ALA A 190 -7.64 8.91 6.14
CA ALA A 190 -8.12 9.38 4.83
C ALA A 190 -9.63 9.10 4.65
N LEU A 191 -10.06 7.89 4.99
CA LEU A 191 -11.47 7.48 4.91
C LEU A 191 -12.41 8.32 5.78
N TRP A 192 -11.92 8.86 6.89
CA TRP A 192 -12.70 9.73 7.77
C TRP A 192 -12.69 11.19 7.35
N ILE A 193 -11.51 11.70 6.99
CA ILE A 193 -11.32 13.15 6.81
C ILE A 193 -11.68 13.61 5.39
N SER A 194 -11.43 12.79 4.35
CA SER A 194 -11.60 13.22 2.97
C SER A 194 -13.06 13.53 2.61
N PRO A 195 -14.06 12.68 2.94
CA PRO A 195 -15.46 13.00 2.64
C PRO A 195 -15.93 14.26 3.38
N TRP A 196 -15.55 14.40 4.65
CA TRP A 196 -15.92 15.56 5.45
C TRP A 196 -15.35 16.87 4.90
N LEU A 197 -14.05 16.88 4.54
CA LEU A 197 -13.40 18.07 3.96
C LEU A 197 -13.97 18.40 2.59
N SER A 198 -14.15 17.40 1.73
CA SER A 198 -14.72 17.60 0.39
C SER A 198 -16.13 18.16 0.45
N LYS A 199 -16.97 17.67 1.36
CA LYS A 199 -18.32 18.17 1.58
C LYS A 199 -18.32 19.60 2.14
N LYS A 200 -17.42 19.90 3.08
CA LYS A 200 -17.34 21.22 3.73
C LYS A 200 -16.87 22.31 2.76
N PHE A 201 -15.93 21.99 1.87
CA PHE A 201 -15.33 22.95 0.94
C PHE A 201 -15.80 22.77 -0.51
N GLU A 202 -16.71 21.83 -0.75
CA GLU A 202 -17.32 21.52 -2.06
C GLU A 202 -16.29 21.27 -3.17
N THR A 203 -15.15 20.63 -2.82
CA THR A 203 -14.09 20.32 -3.78
C THR A 203 -13.24 19.12 -3.35
N VAL A 204 -12.81 18.33 -4.31
CA VAL A 204 -11.86 17.23 -4.11
C VAL A 204 -10.45 17.71 -3.76
N GLN A 205 -10.13 18.98 -4.02
CA GLN A 205 -8.82 19.55 -3.72
C GLN A 205 -8.60 19.73 -2.22
N ALA A 206 -9.65 20.00 -1.45
CA ALA A 206 -9.52 20.31 -0.01
C ALA A 206 -8.85 19.21 0.82
N PRO A 207 -9.27 17.92 0.75
CA PRO A 207 -8.57 16.86 1.48
C PRO A 207 -7.14 16.64 0.98
N VAL A 208 -6.86 16.86 -0.31
CA VAL A 208 -5.51 16.72 -0.86
C VAL A 208 -4.57 17.81 -0.30
N ILE A 209 -5.03 19.06 -0.20
CA ILE A 209 -4.28 20.15 0.46
C ILE A 209 -3.99 19.80 1.91
N PHE A 210 -5.02 19.35 2.65
CA PHE A 210 -4.86 18.97 4.05
C PHE A 210 -3.79 17.88 4.24
N CYS A 211 -3.86 16.80 3.47
CA CYS A 211 -2.87 15.73 3.55
C CYS A 211 -1.47 16.17 3.08
N ALA A 212 -1.38 17.07 2.08
CA ALA A 212 -0.10 17.64 1.66
C ALA A 212 0.55 18.50 2.76
N LEU A 213 -0.25 19.25 3.51
CA LEU A 213 0.24 19.99 4.69
C LEU A 213 0.75 19.04 5.77
N LEU A 214 0.07 17.93 6.02
CA LEU A 214 0.54 16.90 6.95
C LEU A 214 1.86 16.27 6.48
N LEU A 215 2.04 16.06 5.16
CA LEU A 215 3.32 15.58 4.61
C LEU A 215 4.44 16.60 4.78
N CYS A 216 4.16 17.91 4.68
CA CYS A 216 5.15 18.94 5.02
C CYS A 216 5.57 18.85 6.50
N ILE A 217 4.62 18.61 7.41
CA ILE A 217 4.92 18.32 8.81
C ILE A 217 5.77 17.03 8.91
N GLY A 218 5.41 15.97 8.18
CA GLY A 218 6.19 14.73 8.13
C GLY A 218 7.65 14.95 7.69
N LEU A 219 7.89 15.80 6.70
CA LEU A 219 9.24 16.17 6.29
C LEU A 219 9.98 16.92 7.42
N MET A 220 9.30 17.81 8.15
CA MET A 220 9.88 18.44 9.34
C MET A 220 10.24 17.42 10.42
N LEU A 221 9.40 16.39 10.63
CA LEU A 221 9.71 15.30 11.56
C LEU A 221 10.95 14.50 11.11
N TYR A 222 11.13 14.29 9.82
CA TYR A 222 12.34 13.65 9.28
C TYR A 222 13.58 14.53 9.45
N ILE A 223 13.46 15.87 9.41
CA ILE A 223 14.57 16.79 9.75
C ILE A 223 14.95 16.64 11.23
N VAL A 224 13.96 16.56 12.12
CA VAL A 224 14.24 16.30 13.56
C VAL A 224 14.90 14.95 13.75
N TYR A 225 14.38 13.91 13.09
CA TYR A 225 14.95 12.57 13.10
C TYR A 225 16.40 12.57 12.59
N PHE A 226 16.72 13.33 11.54
CA PHE A 226 18.09 13.46 11.00
C PHE A 226 19.08 13.89 12.09
N PHE A 227 18.75 14.87 12.91
CA PHE A 227 19.63 15.32 13.99
C PHE A 227 19.74 14.28 15.12
N MET A 228 18.65 13.60 15.45
CA MET A 228 18.65 12.53 16.45
C MET A 228 19.55 11.37 16.00
N ASP A 229 19.40 10.92 14.75
CA ASP A 229 20.18 9.81 14.20
C ASP A 229 21.66 10.19 14.04
N LYS A 230 21.96 11.46 13.68
CA LYS A 230 23.34 11.99 13.66
C LYS A 230 23.99 11.96 15.05
N ALA A 231 23.22 12.20 16.11
CA ALA A 231 23.71 12.12 17.47
C ALA A 231 23.93 10.65 17.89
N LEU A 232 23.05 9.73 17.47
CA LEU A 232 23.21 8.30 17.70
C LEU A 232 24.50 7.78 17.05
N ASP A 233 24.79 8.14 15.80
CA ASP A 233 26.00 7.66 15.11
C ASP A 233 27.30 8.00 15.86
N LYS A 234 27.34 9.18 16.47
CA LYS A 234 28.49 9.60 17.32
C LYS A 234 28.63 8.76 18.60
N ASP A 235 27.50 8.24 19.10
CA ASP A 235 27.51 7.43 20.32
C ASP A 235 27.88 5.97 20.05
N ILE A 236 27.63 5.47 18.82
CA ILE A 236 27.90 4.09 18.41
C ILE A 236 29.11 3.97 17.47
N GLU A 237 29.89 5.05 17.32
CA GLU A 237 31.12 5.04 16.52
C GLU A 237 32.10 3.99 17.05
N GLY A 238 32.43 3.01 16.19
CA GLY A 238 33.30 1.88 16.55
C GLY A 238 32.56 0.58 16.91
N GLU A 239 31.23 0.54 16.93
CA GLU A 239 30.51 -0.73 16.97
C GLU A 239 30.51 -1.38 15.58
N GLU A 240 30.73 -2.69 15.52
CA GLU A 240 30.58 -3.45 14.27
C GLU A 240 29.12 -3.38 13.80
N GLU A 241 28.91 -2.94 12.56
CA GLU A 241 27.62 -3.11 11.91
C GLU A 241 27.37 -4.62 11.75
N GLU A 242 26.26 -5.13 12.31
CA GLU A 242 25.80 -6.47 11.95
C GLU A 242 25.58 -6.49 10.43
N GLU A 243 26.09 -7.53 9.77
CA GLU A 243 25.88 -7.76 8.36
C GLU A 243 24.38 -7.58 8.05
N ALA A 244 24.06 -6.52 7.32
CA ALA A 244 22.74 -6.35 6.75
C ALA A 244 22.42 -7.58 5.88
N GLU A 245 21.14 -7.90 5.74
CA GLU A 245 20.72 -8.90 4.74
C GLU A 245 21.50 -8.70 3.44
N GLU A 246 21.96 -9.79 2.82
CA GLU A 246 22.78 -9.69 1.60
C GLU A 246 22.11 -8.71 0.60
N PRO A 247 22.84 -7.68 0.12
CA PRO A 247 22.27 -6.68 -0.74
C PRO A 247 21.79 -7.30 -2.05
N PHE A 248 20.82 -6.64 -2.71
CA PHE A 248 20.34 -7.06 -4.02
C PHE A 248 21.50 -7.20 -5.02
N LYS A 249 21.59 -8.34 -5.71
CA LYS A 249 22.55 -8.62 -6.76
C LYS A 249 21.83 -9.08 -8.03
N PHE A 250 22.02 -8.39 -9.14
CA PHE A 250 21.46 -8.82 -10.44
C PHE A 250 21.86 -10.23 -10.84
N SER A 251 23.07 -10.68 -10.46
CA SER A 251 23.57 -12.04 -10.70
C SER A 251 22.72 -13.13 -10.05
N ASP A 252 22.02 -12.81 -8.96
CA ASP A 252 21.22 -13.78 -8.21
C ASP A 252 19.83 -13.98 -8.81
N LEU A 253 19.33 -13.03 -9.63
CA LEU A 253 18.02 -13.13 -10.26
C LEU A 253 17.88 -14.40 -11.11
N GLY A 254 18.94 -14.85 -11.78
CA GLY A 254 18.92 -16.10 -12.53
C GLY A 254 18.64 -17.34 -11.64
N LYS A 255 19.18 -17.36 -10.43
CA LYS A 255 18.92 -18.43 -9.45
C LYS A 255 17.51 -18.33 -8.86
N VAL A 256 17.09 -17.09 -8.53
CA VAL A 256 15.76 -16.81 -7.97
C VAL A 256 14.68 -17.23 -8.97
N PHE A 257 14.75 -16.75 -10.21
CA PHE A 257 13.77 -17.06 -11.25
C PHE A 257 13.79 -18.52 -11.72
N GLY A 258 14.92 -19.21 -11.56
CA GLY A 258 15.04 -20.65 -11.79
C GLY A 258 14.33 -21.52 -10.76
N THR A 259 13.89 -20.94 -9.64
CA THR A 259 13.26 -21.68 -8.55
C THR A 259 11.73 -21.66 -8.71
N GLY A 260 11.11 -22.80 -9.04
CA GLY A 260 9.67 -22.87 -9.28
C GLY A 260 8.79 -22.41 -8.12
N VAL A 261 9.22 -22.64 -6.87
CA VAL A 261 8.50 -22.19 -5.66
C VAL A 261 8.51 -20.67 -5.52
N PHE A 262 9.56 -19.98 -5.99
CA PHE A 262 9.61 -18.52 -6.04
C PHE A 262 8.40 -17.95 -6.80
N TRP A 263 8.09 -18.48 -7.98
CA TRP A 263 6.98 -18.00 -8.79
C TRP A 263 5.63 -18.19 -8.10
N ILE A 264 5.44 -19.29 -7.38
CA ILE A 264 4.21 -19.53 -6.63
C ILE A 264 4.02 -18.45 -5.55
N VAL A 265 5.08 -18.15 -4.79
CA VAL A 265 5.04 -17.13 -3.73
C VAL A 265 4.86 -15.73 -4.32
N ALA A 266 5.59 -15.39 -5.39
CA ALA A 266 5.49 -14.09 -6.04
C ALA A 266 4.10 -13.85 -6.64
N ILE A 267 3.54 -14.85 -7.31
CA ILE A 267 2.18 -14.78 -7.86
C ILE A 267 1.14 -14.69 -6.73
N LEU A 268 1.26 -15.49 -5.67
CA LEU A 268 0.40 -15.37 -4.49
C LEU A 268 0.44 -13.96 -3.91
N CYS A 269 1.63 -13.40 -3.72
CA CYS A 269 1.80 -12.04 -3.23
C CYS A 269 1.08 -11.04 -4.14
N ALA A 270 1.34 -11.08 -5.45
CA ALA A 270 0.70 -10.19 -6.41
C ALA A 270 -0.83 -10.32 -6.40
N LEU A 271 -1.38 -11.53 -6.39
CA LEU A 271 -2.82 -11.78 -6.39
C LEU A 271 -3.51 -11.24 -5.14
N TYR A 272 -2.95 -11.52 -3.96
CA TYR A 272 -3.53 -11.04 -2.70
C TYR A 272 -3.51 -9.52 -2.59
N TYR A 273 -2.36 -8.91 -2.88
CA TYR A 273 -2.24 -7.46 -2.81
C TYR A 273 -3.10 -6.76 -3.87
N SER A 274 -3.20 -7.35 -5.08
CA SER A 274 -4.03 -6.83 -6.17
C SER A 274 -5.53 -6.98 -5.92
N ALA A 275 -5.96 -7.97 -5.14
CA ALA A 275 -7.37 -8.12 -4.78
C ALA A 275 -7.82 -7.16 -3.67
N ILE A 276 -6.90 -6.55 -2.95
CA ILE A 276 -7.19 -5.77 -1.74
C ILE A 276 -6.92 -4.28 -1.96
N PHE A 277 -5.70 -3.89 -2.31
CA PHE A 277 -5.36 -2.47 -2.46
C PHE A 277 -6.09 -1.77 -3.61
N PRO A 278 -6.19 -2.35 -4.82
CA PRO A 278 -7.06 -1.80 -5.86
C PRO A 278 -8.54 -1.76 -5.46
N PHE A 279 -9.06 -2.79 -4.77
CA PHE A 279 -10.43 -2.77 -4.26
C PHE A 279 -10.65 -1.57 -3.31
N GLN A 280 -9.70 -1.27 -2.44
CA GLN A 280 -9.76 -0.13 -1.53
C GLN A 280 -9.99 1.21 -2.24
N LYS A 281 -9.44 1.37 -3.46
CA LYS A 281 -9.63 2.58 -4.28
C LYS A 281 -11.09 2.78 -4.72
N PHE A 282 -11.85 1.70 -4.85
CA PHE A 282 -13.24 1.71 -5.35
C PHE A 282 -14.28 1.38 -4.27
N ALA A 283 -13.86 0.95 -3.09
CA ALA A 283 -14.74 0.37 -2.08
C ALA A 283 -15.82 1.32 -1.57
N THR A 284 -15.48 2.59 -1.33
CA THR A 284 -16.46 3.57 -0.85
C THR A 284 -17.57 3.81 -1.88
N GLU A 285 -17.22 4.01 -3.15
CA GLU A 285 -18.20 4.18 -4.23
C GLU A 285 -19.04 2.90 -4.43
N MET A 286 -18.41 1.73 -4.34
CA MET A 286 -19.11 0.45 -4.41
C MET A 286 -20.16 0.35 -3.29
N LEU A 287 -19.84 0.73 -2.06
CA LEU A 287 -20.80 0.73 -0.95
C LEU A 287 -21.93 1.74 -1.15
N GLN A 288 -21.65 2.91 -1.73
CA GLN A 288 -22.67 3.87 -2.08
C GLN A 288 -23.66 3.29 -3.10
N TYR A 289 -23.17 2.71 -4.17
CA TYR A 289 -24.00 2.28 -5.29
C TYR A 289 -24.66 0.91 -5.11
N LYS A 290 -24.02 -0.01 -4.39
CA LYS A 290 -24.62 -1.34 -4.14
C LYS A 290 -25.47 -1.40 -2.88
N VAL A 291 -25.07 -0.71 -1.82
CA VAL A 291 -25.74 -0.81 -0.52
C VAL A 291 -26.66 0.38 -0.25
N GLY A 292 -26.41 1.53 -0.94
CA GLY A 292 -27.21 2.75 -0.78
C GLY A 292 -26.73 3.65 0.36
N PHE A 293 -25.49 3.49 0.83
CA PHE A 293 -24.95 4.36 1.86
C PHE A 293 -24.62 5.75 1.29
N ASP A 294 -24.77 6.78 2.11
CA ASP A 294 -24.17 8.07 1.79
C ASP A 294 -22.63 7.99 1.83
N ASN A 295 -21.94 8.94 1.20
CA ASN A 295 -20.49 8.88 1.05
C ASN A 295 -19.73 8.85 2.37
N GLU A 296 -20.14 9.68 3.36
CA GLU A 296 -19.47 9.70 4.66
C GLU A 296 -19.65 8.38 5.41
N PHE A 297 -20.87 7.84 5.40
CA PHE A 297 -21.18 6.59 6.08
C PHE A 297 -20.49 5.39 5.39
N ALA A 298 -20.52 5.31 4.05
CA ALA A 298 -19.83 4.30 3.27
C ALA A 298 -18.33 4.27 3.59
N SER A 299 -17.71 5.44 3.63
CA SER A 299 -16.29 5.60 3.93
C SER A 299 -15.95 5.20 5.37
N ARG A 300 -16.77 5.61 6.35
CA ARG A 300 -16.61 5.22 7.76
C ARG A 300 -16.78 3.71 7.96
N ILE A 301 -17.75 3.10 7.32
CA ILE A 301 -17.94 1.63 7.35
C ILE A 301 -16.71 0.94 6.77
N PHE A 302 -16.21 1.40 5.61
CA PHE A 302 -15.04 0.78 5.02
C PHE A 302 -13.76 0.98 5.87
N SER A 303 -13.69 2.01 6.71
CA SER A 303 -12.54 2.21 7.61
C SER A 303 -12.37 1.09 8.64
N VAL A 304 -13.41 0.28 8.89
CA VAL A 304 -13.31 -0.93 9.72
C VAL A 304 -12.25 -1.90 9.17
N PHE A 305 -12.05 -1.93 7.84
CA PHE A 305 -11.03 -2.76 7.21
C PHE A 305 -9.59 -2.40 7.66
N PRO A 306 -9.05 -1.19 7.47
CA PRO A 306 -7.69 -0.87 7.89
C PRO A 306 -7.53 -0.86 9.42
N PHE A 307 -8.55 -0.42 10.19
CA PHE A 307 -8.54 -0.53 11.66
C PHE A 307 -8.47 -1.99 12.11
N GLY A 308 -9.34 -2.84 11.57
CA GLY A 308 -9.38 -4.26 11.90
C GLY A 308 -8.06 -4.95 11.54
N ALA A 309 -7.52 -4.67 10.38
CA ALA A 309 -6.24 -5.23 9.94
C ALA A 309 -5.07 -4.81 10.85
N ALA A 310 -5.05 -3.56 11.32
CA ALA A 310 -4.02 -3.08 12.25
C ALA A 310 -4.03 -3.86 13.57
N LEU A 311 -5.21 -4.25 14.06
CA LEU A 311 -5.37 -5.00 15.32
C LEU A 311 -5.20 -6.51 15.13
N VAL A 312 -5.77 -7.07 14.07
CA VAL A 312 -5.85 -8.54 13.86
C VAL A 312 -4.53 -9.13 13.36
N THR A 313 -3.75 -8.39 12.55
CA THR A 313 -2.48 -8.91 11.99
C THR A 313 -1.48 -9.34 13.07
N PRO A 314 -1.20 -8.57 14.14
CA PRO A 314 -0.30 -9.00 15.20
C PRO A 314 -0.80 -10.23 15.95
N LEU A 315 -2.12 -10.34 16.18
CA LEU A 315 -2.73 -11.47 16.87
C LEU A 315 -2.59 -12.76 16.04
N LEU A 316 -2.80 -12.67 14.74
CA LEU A 316 -2.63 -13.80 13.83
C LEU A 316 -1.15 -14.19 13.68
N GLY A 317 -0.25 -13.22 13.60
CA GLY A 317 1.20 -13.48 13.62
C GLY A 317 1.61 -14.27 14.85
N TYR A 318 1.21 -13.83 16.04
CA TYR A 318 1.46 -14.55 17.30
C TYR A 318 0.90 -15.98 17.30
N TYR A 319 -0.32 -16.15 16.77
CA TYR A 319 -0.93 -17.47 16.66
C TYR A 319 -0.12 -18.40 15.73
N LEU A 320 0.27 -17.87 14.57
CA LEU A 320 1.04 -18.62 13.58
C LEU A 320 2.45 -18.97 14.06
N ASP A 321 3.10 -18.07 14.76
CA ASP A 321 4.42 -18.33 15.32
C ASP A 321 4.41 -19.55 16.28
N ARG A 322 3.33 -19.70 17.06
CA ARG A 322 3.18 -20.79 18.02
C ARG A 322 2.58 -22.08 17.46
N LYS A 323 1.64 -21.96 16.51
CA LYS A 323 0.87 -23.10 16.00
C LYS A 323 1.29 -23.55 14.62
N GLY A 324 1.99 -22.69 13.86
CA GLY A 324 2.31 -22.95 12.48
C GLY A 324 1.08 -22.89 11.57
N LYS A 325 1.00 -23.83 10.63
CA LYS A 325 -0.09 -23.96 9.62
C LYS A 325 -0.12 -22.82 8.57
N GLY A 326 1.04 -22.26 8.22
CA GLY A 326 1.14 -21.14 7.30
C GLY A 326 0.48 -21.41 5.96
N ALA A 327 0.79 -22.52 5.29
CA ALA A 327 0.16 -22.86 4.01
C ALA A 327 -1.37 -23.06 4.13
N THR A 328 -1.84 -23.65 5.26
CA THR A 328 -3.27 -23.79 5.54
C THR A 328 -3.94 -22.41 5.69
N MET A 329 -3.29 -21.46 6.36
CA MET A 329 -3.85 -20.12 6.54
C MET A 329 -3.88 -19.28 5.26
N LEU A 330 -2.97 -19.52 4.31
CA LEU A 330 -3.08 -18.95 2.96
C LEU A 330 -4.33 -19.47 2.23
N ILE A 331 -4.65 -20.76 2.35
CA ILE A 331 -5.89 -21.32 1.80
C ILE A 331 -7.12 -20.65 2.44
N VAL A 332 -7.14 -20.54 3.77
CA VAL A 332 -8.24 -19.86 4.49
C VAL A 332 -8.37 -18.41 4.04
N GLY A 333 -7.26 -17.65 3.97
CA GLY A 333 -7.25 -16.28 3.47
C GLY A 333 -7.84 -16.16 2.07
N SER A 334 -7.46 -17.05 1.15
CA SER A 334 -8.02 -17.08 -0.22
C SER A 334 -9.53 -17.31 -0.23
N ILE A 335 -10.01 -18.26 0.57
CA ILE A 335 -11.46 -18.56 0.66
C ILE A 335 -12.22 -17.35 1.21
N LEU A 336 -11.73 -16.72 2.28
CA LEU A 336 -12.36 -15.54 2.86
C LEU A 336 -12.41 -14.37 1.86
N MET A 337 -11.35 -14.18 1.07
CA MET A 337 -11.31 -13.17 0.01
C MET A 337 -12.35 -13.45 -1.09
N ILE A 338 -12.46 -14.69 -1.53
CA ILE A 338 -13.50 -15.12 -2.51
C ILE A 338 -14.89 -14.84 -1.93
N VAL A 339 -15.16 -15.25 -0.69
CA VAL A 339 -16.46 -15.05 -0.02
C VAL A 339 -16.81 -13.56 0.02
N CYS A 340 -15.89 -12.69 0.42
CA CYS A 340 -16.12 -11.25 0.47
C CYS A 340 -16.50 -10.68 -0.91
N HIS A 341 -15.67 -10.91 -1.93
CA HIS A 341 -15.91 -10.33 -3.24
C HIS A 341 -17.14 -10.92 -3.94
N LEU A 342 -17.41 -12.23 -3.77
CA LEU A 342 -18.65 -12.83 -4.27
C LEU A 342 -19.89 -12.31 -3.53
N THR A 343 -19.79 -12.02 -2.24
CA THR A 343 -20.89 -11.37 -1.50
C THR A 343 -21.21 -10.02 -2.14
N PHE A 344 -20.21 -9.17 -2.38
CA PHE A 344 -20.45 -7.90 -3.06
C PHE A 344 -20.87 -8.03 -4.53
N ALA A 345 -20.47 -9.10 -5.22
CA ALA A 345 -20.91 -9.34 -6.59
C ALA A 345 -22.38 -9.79 -6.68
N LEU A 346 -22.78 -10.78 -5.87
CA LEU A 346 -23.98 -11.57 -6.10
C LEU A 346 -25.10 -11.37 -5.09
N TYR A 347 -24.80 -10.84 -3.88
CA TYR A 347 -25.86 -10.63 -2.89
C TYR A 347 -26.80 -9.50 -3.36
N PRO A 348 -28.13 -9.71 -3.29
CA PRO A 348 -29.13 -8.72 -3.70
C PRO A 348 -29.30 -7.65 -2.61
N PHE A 349 -28.38 -6.67 -2.60
CA PHE A 349 -28.47 -5.56 -1.64
C PHE A 349 -29.74 -4.73 -1.88
N VAL A 350 -30.39 -4.36 -0.80
CA VAL A 350 -31.54 -3.49 -0.77
C VAL A 350 -31.13 -2.16 -0.13
N TYR A 351 -31.37 -1.05 -0.80
CA TYR A 351 -31.04 0.29 -0.31
C TYR A 351 -31.69 0.56 1.06
N ASP A 352 -30.97 1.23 1.94
CA ASP A 352 -31.37 1.60 3.30
C ASP A 352 -31.85 0.44 4.17
N SER A 353 -31.48 -0.80 3.83
CA SER A 353 -31.83 -1.98 4.61
C SER A 353 -30.75 -2.29 5.64
N LEU A 354 -31.18 -2.42 6.92
CA LEU A 354 -30.28 -2.88 7.99
C LEU A 354 -29.67 -4.25 7.68
N GLY A 355 -30.43 -5.16 7.05
CA GLY A 355 -29.91 -6.47 6.63
C GLY A 355 -28.77 -6.35 5.64
N SER A 356 -28.93 -5.50 4.60
CA SER A 356 -27.86 -5.21 3.63
C SER A 356 -26.63 -4.57 4.28
N ALA A 357 -26.83 -3.65 5.23
CA ALA A 357 -25.75 -3.04 5.99
C ALA A 357 -24.95 -4.06 6.81
N ILE A 358 -25.62 -4.98 7.49
CA ILE A 358 -24.97 -6.05 8.28
C ILE A 358 -24.17 -6.99 7.36
N VAL A 359 -24.73 -7.37 6.22
CA VAL A 359 -24.03 -8.23 5.24
C VAL A 359 -22.79 -7.53 4.69
N ALA A 360 -22.90 -6.25 4.31
CA ALA A 360 -21.76 -5.47 3.83
C ALA A 360 -20.66 -5.33 4.90
N MET A 361 -21.01 -4.99 6.14
CA MET A 361 -20.07 -4.92 7.25
C MET A 361 -19.38 -6.26 7.50
N THR A 362 -20.15 -7.35 7.51
CA THR A 362 -19.60 -8.69 7.70
C THR A 362 -18.61 -9.05 6.60
N ALA A 363 -18.91 -8.73 5.34
CA ALA A 363 -18.00 -8.94 4.21
C ALA A 363 -16.71 -8.13 4.36
N ILE A 364 -16.78 -6.87 4.81
CA ILE A 364 -15.60 -6.02 5.07
C ILE A 364 -14.73 -6.60 6.20
N VAL A 365 -15.34 -7.07 7.28
CA VAL A 365 -14.63 -7.72 8.39
C VAL A 365 -13.94 -9.00 7.91
N ILE A 366 -14.64 -9.83 7.13
CA ILE A 366 -14.07 -11.04 6.49
C ILE A 366 -12.86 -10.67 5.64
N LEU A 367 -12.94 -9.61 4.85
CA LEU A 367 -11.81 -9.14 4.03
C LEU A 367 -10.63 -8.68 4.92
N GLY A 368 -10.90 -8.00 6.02
CA GLY A 368 -9.88 -7.58 6.99
C GLY A 368 -9.13 -8.77 7.61
N ILE A 369 -9.85 -9.82 7.98
CA ILE A 369 -9.25 -11.07 8.47
C ILE A 369 -8.43 -11.74 7.36
N SER A 370 -8.98 -11.87 6.16
CA SER A 370 -8.28 -12.41 4.99
C SER A 370 -6.96 -11.68 4.75
N PHE A 371 -7.00 -10.35 4.70
CA PHE A 371 -5.80 -9.54 4.50
C PHE A 371 -4.78 -9.72 5.63
N SER A 372 -5.22 -9.81 6.88
CA SER A 372 -4.31 -9.97 8.02
C SER A 372 -3.58 -11.32 8.01
N LEU A 373 -4.20 -12.37 7.46
CA LEU A 373 -3.59 -13.70 7.32
C LEU A 373 -2.42 -13.69 6.33
N VAL A 374 -2.49 -12.89 5.28
CA VAL A 374 -1.50 -12.92 4.19
C VAL A 374 -0.11 -12.45 4.62
N PRO A 375 0.10 -11.23 5.13
CA PRO A 375 1.42 -10.81 5.56
C PRO A 375 1.94 -11.64 6.75
N ALA A 376 1.05 -12.13 7.63
CA ALA A 376 1.44 -12.98 8.74
C ALA A 376 1.94 -14.37 8.30
N THR A 377 1.56 -14.85 7.12
CA THR A 377 1.93 -16.18 6.62
C THR A 377 2.94 -16.13 5.48
N LEU A 378 2.75 -15.24 4.50
CA LEU A 378 3.52 -15.20 3.26
C LEU A 378 4.97 -14.77 3.50
N TRP A 379 5.17 -13.67 4.23
CA TRP A 379 6.52 -13.14 4.46
C TRP A 379 7.40 -14.09 5.29
N PRO A 380 6.94 -14.71 6.38
CA PRO A 380 7.70 -15.73 7.08
C PRO A 380 7.93 -17.03 6.30
N ALA A 381 7.14 -17.28 5.24
CA ALA A 381 7.33 -18.44 4.38
C ALA A 381 8.50 -18.28 3.42
N VAL A 382 8.81 -17.06 2.97
CA VAL A 382 9.87 -16.80 1.97
C VAL A 382 11.23 -17.39 2.38
N PRO A 383 11.76 -17.12 3.60
CA PRO A 383 13.06 -17.68 4.01
C PRO A 383 13.06 -19.20 4.20
N LYS A 384 11.89 -19.84 4.34
CA LYS A 384 11.78 -21.30 4.39
C LYS A 384 11.84 -21.94 3.00
N LEU A 385 11.52 -21.17 1.95
CA LEU A 385 11.37 -21.64 0.58
C LEU A 385 12.55 -21.31 -0.33
N ILE A 386 13.30 -20.27 0.01
CA ILE A 386 14.35 -19.69 -0.81
C ILE A 386 15.67 -19.67 -0.03
N ASP A 387 16.77 -19.95 -0.71
CA ASP A 387 18.11 -19.94 -0.10
C ASP A 387 18.42 -18.54 0.47
N ASN A 388 18.90 -18.52 1.72
CA ASN A 388 19.27 -17.28 2.43
C ASN A 388 20.29 -16.43 1.67
N LYS A 389 21.17 -17.06 0.89
CA LYS A 389 22.18 -16.35 0.07
C LYS A 389 21.61 -15.44 -1.02
N VAL A 390 20.36 -15.64 -1.42
CA VAL A 390 19.70 -14.87 -2.47
C VAL A 390 18.39 -14.23 -1.97
N LEU A 391 18.18 -14.23 -0.66
CA LEU A 391 16.93 -13.84 -0.03
C LEU A 391 16.57 -12.36 -0.31
N GLY A 392 17.52 -11.44 -0.20
CA GLY A 392 17.31 -10.01 -0.50
C GLY A 392 16.90 -9.77 -1.96
N SER A 393 17.55 -10.49 -2.90
CA SER A 393 17.16 -10.43 -4.32
C SER A 393 15.78 -11.04 -4.57
N ALA A 394 15.42 -12.09 -3.82
CA ALA A 394 14.10 -12.71 -3.92
C ALA A 394 12.99 -11.78 -3.41
N TYR A 395 13.17 -11.14 -2.26
CA TYR A 395 12.21 -10.14 -1.75
C TYR A 395 12.01 -8.98 -2.73
N SER A 396 13.10 -8.43 -3.27
CA SER A 396 13.04 -7.34 -4.25
C SER A 396 12.26 -7.75 -5.51
N ALA A 397 12.48 -8.97 -6.00
CA ALA A 397 11.75 -9.51 -7.15
C ALA A 397 10.27 -9.76 -6.82
N ILE A 398 9.93 -10.26 -5.63
CA ILE A 398 8.52 -10.42 -5.19
C ILE A 398 7.83 -9.08 -5.13
N PHE A 399 8.44 -8.05 -4.54
CA PHE A 399 7.88 -6.69 -4.48
C PHE A 399 7.71 -6.09 -5.87
N TRP A 400 8.66 -6.30 -6.78
CA TRP A 400 8.55 -5.83 -8.15
C TRP A 400 7.34 -6.46 -8.87
N ILE A 401 7.16 -7.78 -8.76
CA ILE A 401 6.00 -8.50 -9.33
C ILE A 401 4.69 -8.04 -8.67
N GLN A 402 4.67 -7.84 -7.36
CA GLN A 402 3.53 -7.27 -6.64
C GLN A 402 3.16 -5.88 -7.19
N ASN A 403 4.14 -5.01 -7.40
CA ASN A 403 3.90 -3.65 -7.90
C ASN A 403 3.35 -3.64 -9.34
N ILE A 404 3.67 -4.63 -10.17
CA ILE A 404 3.01 -4.80 -11.47
C ILE A 404 1.49 -4.98 -11.27
N GLY A 405 1.08 -5.82 -10.33
CA GLY A 405 -0.33 -5.99 -9.99
C GLY A 405 -0.97 -4.71 -9.45
N LEU A 406 -0.33 -4.03 -8.50
CA LEU A 406 -0.82 -2.79 -7.92
C LEU A 406 -0.93 -1.64 -8.95
N MET A 407 -0.08 -1.64 -9.97
CA MET A 407 -0.14 -0.68 -11.07
C MET A 407 -1.26 -1.00 -12.06
N THR A 408 -1.40 -2.26 -12.46
CA THR A 408 -2.26 -2.64 -13.59
C THR A 408 -3.71 -2.93 -13.18
N VAL A 409 -3.93 -3.52 -12.01
CA VAL A 409 -5.27 -3.96 -11.59
C VAL A 409 -6.25 -2.80 -11.37
N PRO A 410 -5.88 -1.64 -10.81
CA PRO A 410 -6.80 -0.50 -10.74
C PRO A 410 -7.30 -0.06 -12.11
N ILE A 411 -6.42 -0.08 -13.14
CA ILE A 411 -6.76 0.26 -14.53
C ILE A 411 -7.74 -0.77 -15.10
N ILE A 412 -7.46 -2.06 -14.90
CA ILE A 412 -8.35 -3.14 -15.37
C ILE A 412 -9.73 -3.01 -14.74
N VAL A 413 -9.80 -2.81 -13.43
CA VAL A 413 -11.06 -2.66 -12.70
C VAL A 413 -11.83 -1.41 -13.16
N GLY A 414 -11.13 -0.29 -13.34
CA GLY A 414 -11.72 0.93 -13.90
C GLY A 414 -12.30 0.70 -15.29
N SER A 415 -11.55 0.07 -16.19
CA SER A 415 -12.00 -0.27 -17.54
C SER A 415 -13.21 -1.22 -17.54
N VAL A 416 -13.24 -2.18 -16.63
CA VAL A 416 -14.38 -3.10 -16.46
C VAL A 416 -15.62 -2.33 -16.00
N LEU A 417 -15.45 -1.41 -15.03
CA LEU A 417 -16.54 -0.57 -14.55
C LEU A 417 -17.12 0.30 -15.68
N ASP A 418 -16.27 1.01 -16.42
CA ASP A 418 -16.74 1.88 -17.50
C ASP A 418 -17.38 1.08 -18.65
N SER A 419 -16.83 -0.10 -18.96
CA SER A 419 -17.37 -0.98 -19.98
C SER A 419 -18.71 -1.59 -19.60
N SER A 420 -18.89 -1.95 -18.32
CA SER A 420 -20.15 -2.54 -17.81
C SER A 420 -21.25 -1.50 -17.60
N ASN A 421 -20.89 -0.21 -17.50
CA ASN A 421 -21.80 0.87 -17.20
C ASN A 421 -21.91 1.90 -18.35
N LYS A 422 -21.69 1.47 -19.59
CA LYS A 422 -21.80 2.35 -20.77
C LYS A 422 -23.17 3.04 -20.84
N GLY A 423 -23.13 4.37 -20.98
CA GLY A 423 -24.33 5.18 -21.09
C GLY A 423 -24.97 5.62 -19.77
N ILE A 424 -24.39 5.23 -18.64
CA ILE A 424 -24.75 5.78 -17.33
C ILE A 424 -24.04 7.13 -17.17
N PRO A 425 -24.76 8.25 -16.91
CA PRO A 425 -24.14 9.54 -16.67
C PRO A 425 -23.22 9.55 -15.45
N GLU A 426 -22.26 10.48 -15.45
CA GLU A 426 -21.35 10.70 -14.32
C GLU A 426 -22.12 10.96 -13.02
N GLY A 427 -21.64 10.40 -11.92
CA GLY A 427 -22.25 10.53 -10.60
C GLY A 427 -23.52 9.70 -10.38
N GLN A 428 -23.99 8.96 -11.38
CA GLN A 428 -25.12 8.04 -11.22
C GLN A 428 -24.67 6.66 -10.76
N PRO A 429 -25.55 5.88 -10.07
CA PRO A 429 -25.23 4.55 -9.57
C PRO A 429 -24.74 3.60 -10.66
N LYS A 430 -23.58 3.01 -10.45
CA LYS A 430 -22.94 2.03 -11.33
C LYS A 430 -23.13 0.60 -10.83
N ASP A 431 -23.21 -0.35 -11.75
CA ASP A 431 -23.15 -1.77 -11.42
C ASP A 431 -21.70 -2.23 -11.20
N TYR A 432 -21.40 -2.65 -9.99
CA TYR A 432 -20.09 -3.13 -9.57
C TYR A 432 -19.91 -4.65 -9.70
N THR A 433 -20.92 -5.38 -10.21
CA THR A 433 -20.92 -6.84 -10.22
C THR A 433 -19.70 -7.40 -10.96
N MET A 434 -19.42 -6.93 -12.17
CA MET A 434 -18.28 -7.43 -12.95
C MET A 434 -16.94 -7.08 -12.32
N ALA A 435 -16.79 -5.88 -11.75
CA ALA A 435 -15.58 -5.48 -11.04
C ALA A 435 -15.32 -6.39 -9.81
N MET A 436 -16.36 -6.73 -9.05
CA MET A 436 -16.24 -7.64 -7.91
C MET A 436 -15.92 -9.07 -8.33
N LEU A 437 -16.41 -9.53 -9.48
CA LEU A 437 -16.04 -10.83 -10.05
C LEU A 437 -14.56 -10.86 -10.48
N VAL A 438 -14.01 -9.76 -10.99
CA VAL A 438 -12.56 -9.66 -11.26
C VAL A 438 -11.77 -9.87 -9.97
N PHE A 439 -12.12 -9.19 -8.89
CA PHE A 439 -11.44 -9.39 -7.60
C PHE A 439 -11.63 -10.82 -7.05
N ALA A 440 -12.83 -11.40 -7.19
CA ALA A 440 -13.07 -12.78 -6.79
C ALA A 440 -12.21 -13.78 -7.60
N SER A 441 -11.97 -13.52 -8.88
CA SER A 441 -11.12 -14.36 -9.73
C SER A 441 -9.68 -14.43 -9.22
N PHE A 442 -9.12 -13.31 -8.72
CA PHE A 442 -7.82 -13.31 -8.07
C PHE A 442 -7.79 -14.21 -6.83
N GLY A 443 -8.88 -14.20 -6.04
CA GLY A 443 -9.05 -15.11 -4.92
C GLY A 443 -9.05 -16.57 -5.33
N VAL A 444 -9.74 -16.93 -6.42
CA VAL A 444 -9.77 -18.30 -6.94
C VAL A 444 -8.38 -18.74 -7.39
N ILE A 445 -7.66 -17.91 -8.14
CA ILE A 445 -6.28 -18.23 -8.56
C ILE A 445 -5.36 -18.34 -7.33
N ALA A 446 -5.49 -17.44 -6.35
CA ALA A 446 -4.73 -17.51 -5.12
C ALA A 446 -5.02 -18.79 -4.32
N LEU A 447 -6.27 -19.26 -4.30
CA LEU A 447 -6.64 -20.53 -3.68
C LEU A 447 -5.94 -21.71 -4.37
N LEU A 448 -5.95 -21.76 -5.70
CA LEU A 448 -5.28 -22.82 -6.47
C LEU A 448 -3.76 -22.80 -6.21
N MET A 449 -3.14 -21.62 -6.21
CA MET A 449 -1.72 -21.48 -5.89
C MET A 449 -1.38 -21.86 -4.44
N SER A 450 -2.25 -21.54 -3.49
CA SER A 450 -2.08 -21.93 -2.08
C SER A 450 -2.18 -23.44 -1.87
N LEU A 451 -3.12 -24.10 -2.57
CA LEU A 451 -3.25 -25.56 -2.58
C LEU A 451 -2.00 -26.21 -3.19
N LEU A 452 -1.51 -25.67 -4.30
CA LEU A 452 -0.28 -26.14 -4.95
C LEU A 452 0.92 -25.97 -4.02
N LEU A 453 1.07 -24.80 -3.37
CA LEU A 453 2.15 -24.55 -2.41
C LEU A 453 2.12 -25.55 -1.26
N LYS A 454 0.93 -25.82 -0.69
CA LYS A 454 0.76 -26.81 0.37
C LYS A 454 1.11 -28.23 -0.08
N ALA A 455 0.76 -28.61 -1.29
CA ALA A 455 1.11 -29.92 -1.86
C ALA A 455 2.63 -30.08 -2.05
N ILE A 456 3.30 -29.01 -2.51
CA ILE A 456 4.76 -28.97 -2.67
C ILE A 456 5.44 -29.01 -1.30
N ASP A 457 4.96 -28.25 -0.31
CA ASP A 457 5.48 -28.26 1.06
C ASP A 457 5.41 -29.67 1.66
N LYS A 458 4.28 -30.36 1.50
CA LYS A 458 4.13 -31.76 1.95
C LYS A 458 5.13 -32.71 1.29
N LYS A 459 5.46 -32.50 0.01
CA LYS A 459 6.40 -33.35 -0.74
C LYS A 459 7.86 -33.03 -0.41
N LYS A 460 8.20 -31.76 -0.30
CA LYS A 460 9.58 -31.28 -0.13
C LYS A 460 9.97 -30.94 1.32
N GLN A 461 8.99 -30.97 2.23
CA GLN A 461 9.22 -30.77 3.69
C GLN A 461 9.87 -29.41 4.02
N TYR A 462 9.42 -28.32 3.40
CA TYR A 462 9.91 -26.97 3.69
C TYR A 462 9.54 -26.48 5.10
N GLY A 463 8.51 -27.07 5.70
CA GLY A 463 8.10 -26.75 7.07
C GLY A 463 7.17 -25.54 7.15
N LEU A 464 6.35 -25.26 6.12
CA LEU A 464 5.39 -24.16 6.14
C LEU A 464 4.25 -24.38 7.16
N GLU A 465 3.95 -25.64 7.46
CA GLU A 465 2.95 -26.01 8.46
C GLU A 465 3.51 -26.07 9.90
N LEU A 466 4.83 -25.93 10.08
CA LEU A 466 5.47 -25.96 11.38
C LEU A 466 5.47 -24.58 12.04
N PRO A 467 5.43 -24.51 13.39
CA PRO A 467 5.62 -23.26 14.13
C PRO A 467 6.92 -22.56 13.75
N ASN A 468 6.92 -21.22 13.76
CA ASN A 468 8.13 -20.43 13.54
C ASN A 468 9.01 -20.34 14.79
N VAL A 469 8.39 -20.42 15.97
CA VAL A 469 9.08 -20.44 17.28
C VAL A 469 8.91 -21.82 17.90
N LYS A 470 10.03 -22.41 18.34
CA LYS A 470 10.04 -23.70 19.06
C LYS A 470 9.59 -23.55 20.52
#